data_d2b76b5791cb496eafd126e2609e7651
#
_entry.id   d2b76b5791cb496eafd126e2609e7651
#
_cell.length_a   1.000
_cell.length_b   1.000
_cell.length_c   1.000
_cell.angle_alpha   90.00
_cell.angle_beta   90.00
_cell.angle_gamma   90.00
#
_symmetry.space_group_name_H-M   'P 1'
#
loop_
_entity.id
_entity.type
_entity.pdbx_description
1 polymer ?
#
loop_
_entity_poly.entity_id
_entity_poly.type
_entity_poly.pdbx_seq_one_letter_code
_entity_poly.pdbx_strand_id
1 'polypeptide(L)'
;LVILEHTGDALLSENVEIVLGDESKLTVVSVQQWGDAATHLSSHYATIGRNAELTHIVVSLGGETVRLNPSFHLDHEGAGIEALGAYFADAGQHLEQQVYVDHVSPHTRSRVTYKGALQGEGARTVWIGDVLIRRSAEGTDSYEQNRNLVLSPGTRADSIPNLEIETGDIEGAGHASATGRFDDEHLFYLMSRGISEEESRKLVVRGFLLEVINQIGHPATEARLQAAIEAELEEGVY
;
A
#
# COMPACT_ATOMS: atom_id res chain seq x y z
N LEU A 1 18.34 1.55 -2.40
CA LEU A 1 17.23 2.05 -1.60
C LEU A 1 17.15 3.57 -1.76
N VAL A 2 15.98 4.09 -2.10
CA VAL A 2 15.63 5.51 -2.11
C VAL A 2 14.45 5.70 -1.17
N ILE A 3 14.49 6.71 -0.31
CA ILE A 3 13.41 7.05 0.61
C ILE A 3 13.01 8.50 0.35
N LEU A 4 11.75 8.72 0.00
CA LEU A 4 11.11 10.02 -0.15
C LEU A 4 10.26 10.25 1.10
N GLU A 5 10.57 11.30 1.86
CA GLU A 5 9.89 11.59 3.12
C GLU A 5 9.19 12.94 3.06
N HIS A 6 7.94 12.96 3.45
CA HIS A 6 7.08 14.13 3.46
C HIS A 6 6.55 14.35 4.87
N THR A 7 6.73 15.56 5.40
CA THR A 7 6.31 15.93 6.76
C THR A 7 5.85 17.39 6.83
N GLY A 8 5.08 17.73 7.85
CA GLY A 8 4.54 19.07 8.08
C GLY A 8 3.25 19.33 7.31
N ASP A 9 2.84 20.59 7.19
CA ASP A 9 1.64 21.01 6.48
C ASP A 9 2.00 21.68 5.16
N ALA A 10 1.47 21.15 4.06
CA ALA A 10 1.71 21.69 2.73
C ALA A 10 0.56 21.38 1.77
N LEU A 11 0.44 22.21 0.72
CA LEU A 11 -0.26 21.85 -0.51
C LEU A 11 0.81 21.47 -1.53
N LEU A 12 0.97 20.18 -1.77
CA LEU A 12 2.00 19.64 -2.66
C LEU A 12 1.39 18.88 -3.83
N SER A 13 1.86 19.18 -5.04
CA SER A 13 1.66 18.33 -6.21
C SER A 13 3.04 17.88 -6.72
N GLU A 14 3.23 16.58 -6.87
CA GLU A 14 4.53 15.99 -7.15
C GLU A 14 4.42 14.93 -8.25
N ASN A 15 5.46 14.85 -9.08
CA ASN A 15 5.66 13.73 -9.99
C ASN A 15 7.04 13.11 -9.74
N VAL A 16 7.07 11.79 -9.60
CA VAL A 16 8.30 11.02 -9.45
C VAL A 16 8.44 10.09 -10.64
N GLU A 17 9.56 10.20 -11.35
CA GLU A 17 9.90 9.29 -12.44
C GLU A 17 11.00 8.33 -11.99
N ILE A 18 10.77 7.02 -12.21
CA ILE A 18 11.65 5.94 -11.80
C ILE A 18 12.02 5.14 -13.05
N VAL A 19 13.31 5.10 -13.37
CA VAL A 19 13.80 4.35 -14.53
C VAL A 19 14.83 3.33 -14.08
N LEU A 20 14.52 2.04 -14.26
CA LEU A 20 15.43 0.94 -13.97
C LEU A 20 16.04 0.42 -15.27
N GLY A 21 17.37 0.34 -15.28
CA GLY A 21 18.11 -0.36 -16.35
C GLY A 21 17.97 -1.89 -16.23
N ASP A 22 18.38 -2.61 -17.28
CA ASP A 22 18.34 -4.07 -17.32
C ASP A 22 19.07 -4.70 -16.12
N GLU A 23 18.52 -5.81 -15.61
CA GLU A 23 19.08 -6.64 -14.52
C GLU A 23 19.32 -5.89 -13.20
N SER A 24 18.75 -4.69 -13.06
CA SER A 24 18.89 -3.88 -11.84
C SER A 24 17.81 -4.19 -10.79
N LYS A 25 18.13 -3.85 -9.53
CA LYS A 25 17.19 -3.95 -8.42
C LYS A 25 17.15 -2.63 -7.67
N LEU A 26 15.94 -2.14 -7.42
CA LEU A 26 15.74 -0.90 -6.68
C LEU A 26 14.57 -1.04 -5.70
N THR A 27 14.74 -0.51 -4.50
CA THR A 27 13.65 -0.27 -3.56
C THR A 27 13.42 1.23 -3.44
N VAL A 28 12.19 1.67 -3.69
CA VAL A 28 11.73 3.05 -3.48
C VAL A 28 10.67 3.05 -2.40
N VAL A 29 10.86 3.84 -1.38
CA VAL A 29 9.91 4.02 -0.26
C VAL A 29 9.42 5.45 -0.27
N SER A 30 8.11 5.66 -0.34
CA SER A 30 7.48 6.96 -0.22
C SER A 30 6.69 7.01 1.09
N VAL A 31 7.09 7.91 1.97
CA VAL A 31 6.50 8.06 3.31
C VAL A 31 5.78 9.40 3.38
N GLN A 32 4.50 9.38 3.69
CA GLN A 32 3.68 10.54 3.96
C GLN A 32 3.33 10.58 5.45
N GLN A 33 4.05 11.38 6.22
CA GLN A 33 3.76 11.72 7.62
C GLN A 33 3.38 13.20 7.71
N TRP A 34 2.29 13.54 7.04
CA TRP A 34 1.78 14.90 6.95
C TRP A 34 1.08 15.34 8.23
N GLY A 35 1.07 16.63 8.49
CA GLY A 35 0.12 17.22 9.43
C GLY A 35 -1.31 17.23 8.89
N ASP A 36 -2.29 17.43 9.76
CA ASP A 36 -3.72 17.25 9.45
C ASP A 36 -4.29 18.21 8.41
N ALA A 37 -3.62 19.32 8.13
CA ALA A 37 -4.05 20.31 7.12
C ALA A 37 -3.40 20.11 5.73
N ALA A 38 -2.55 19.11 5.58
CA ALA A 38 -1.81 18.88 4.34
C ALA A 38 -2.68 18.28 3.24
N THR A 39 -2.48 18.74 2.02
CA THR A 39 -3.00 18.12 0.79
C THR A 39 -1.83 17.71 -0.10
N HIS A 40 -1.73 16.43 -0.38
CA HIS A 40 -0.66 15.86 -1.22
C HIS A 40 -1.24 15.05 -2.38
N LEU A 41 -0.95 15.49 -3.61
CA LEU A 41 -1.30 14.80 -4.84
C LEU A 41 -0.02 14.36 -5.55
N SER A 42 0.23 13.06 -5.62
CA SER A 42 1.47 12.51 -6.20
C SER A 42 1.20 11.48 -7.29
N SER A 43 2.02 11.49 -8.32
CA SER A 43 2.08 10.46 -9.34
C SER A 43 3.50 9.91 -9.41
N HIS A 44 3.65 8.59 -9.27
CA HIS A 44 4.90 7.90 -9.47
C HIS A 44 4.81 7.08 -10.77
N TYR A 45 5.74 7.29 -11.66
CA TYR A 45 5.79 6.59 -12.93
C TYR A 45 7.08 5.79 -13.03
N ALA A 46 6.97 4.46 -13.23
CA ALA A 46 8.13 3.60 -13.31
C ALA A 46 8.20 2.82 -14.63
N THR A 47 9.35 2.88 -15.28
CA THR A 47 9.74 1.98 -16.38
C THR A 47 10.78 1.01 -15.88
N ILE A 48 10.55 -0.29 -16.07
CA ILE A 48 11.36 -1.37 -15.50
C ILE A 48 12.03 -2.13 -16.65
N GLY A 49 13.36 -2.13 -16.66
CA GLY A 49 14.18 -2.78 -17.67
C GLY A 49 14.08 -4.32 -17.63
N ARG A 50 14.70 -4.97 -18.60
CA ARG A 50 14.67 -6.44 -18.74
C ARG A 50 15.30 -7.12 -17.52
N ASN A 51 14.59 -8.15 -16.98
CA ASN A 51 14.98 -8.88 -15.77
C ASN A 51 15.29 -7.97 -14.56
N ALA A 52 14.81 -6.72 -14.57
CA ALA A 52 14.95 -5.82 -13.44
C ALA A 52 13.79 -5.95 -12.47
N GLU A 53 14.03 -5.65 -11.19
CA GLU A 53 13.06 -5.75 -10.13
C GLU A 53 12.94 -4.43 -9.37
N LEU A 54 11.73 -3.89 -9.33
CA LEU A 54 11.37 -2.74 -8.48
C LEU A 54 10.56 -3.23 -7.27
N THR A 55 10.96 -2.82 -6.08
CA THR A 55 10.08 -2.83 -4.90
C THR A 55 9.67 -1.40 -4.61
N HIS A 56 8.37 -1.11 -4.69
CA HIS A 56 7.83 0.22 -4.43
C HIS A 56 6.93 0.15 -3.21
N ILE A 57 7.26 0.92 -2.17
CA ILE A 57 6.56 0.88 -0.87
C ILE A 57 6.00 2.27 -0.58
N VAL A 58 4.71 2.33 -0.29
CA VAL A 58 4.00 3.55 0.13
C VAL A 58 3.56 3.39 1.57
N VAL A 59 3.88 4.39 2.41
CA VAL A 59 3.36 4.47 3.79
C VAL A 59 2.69 5.82 3.97
N SER A 60 1.37 5.82 4.21
CA SER A 60 0.59 7.05 4.37
C SER A 60 0.00 7.13 5.79
N LEU A 61 0.50 8.09 6.55
CA LEU A 61 0.08 8.42 7.92
C LEU A 61 -0.12 9.93 8.01
N GLY A 62 -1.36 10.37 8.21
CA GLY A 62 -1.70 11.80 8.29
C GLY A 62 -2.00 12.47 6.93
N GLY A 63 -2.39 13.76 7.00
CA GLY A 63 -2.85 14.58 5.89
C GLY A 63 -4.37 14.62 5.75
N GLU A 64 -4.94 15.80 5.48
CA GLU A 64 -6.37 15.94 5.18
C GLU A 64 -6.75 15.15 3.92
N THR A 65 -5.95 15.33 2.86
CA THR A 65 -6.15 14.61 1.59
C THR A 65 -4.80 14.17 1.03
N VAL A 66 -4.58 12.87 0.93
CA VAL A 66 -3.39 12.29 0.32
C VAL A 66 -3.82 11.35 -0.79
N ARG A 67 -3.39 11.65 -2.02
CA ARG A 67 -3.64 10.79 -3.19
C ARG A 67 -2.34 10.46 -3.90
N LEU A 68 -2.05 9.18 -4.03
CA LEU A 68 -0.92 8.66 -4.79
C LEU A 68 -1.40 7.78 -5.94
N ASN A 69 -0.85 8.05 -7.12
CA ASN A 69 -1.12 7.29 -8.34
C ASN A 69 0.20 6.64 -8.85
N PRO A 70 0.64 5.52 -8.27
CA PRO A 70 1.78 4.79 -8.80
C PRO A 70 1.38 4.01 -10.05
N SER A 71 2.20 4.11 -11.11
CA SER A 71 2.02 3.47 -12.40
C SER A 71 3.31 2.75 -12.80
N PHE A 72 3.20 1.46 -13.07
CA PHE A 72 4.34 0.58 -13.35
C PHE A 72 4.19 -0.02 -14.74
N HIS A 73 5.17 0.25 -15.62
CA HIS A 73 5.18 -0.23 -16.99
C HIS A 73 6.27 -1.31 -17.15
N LEU A 74 5.81 -2.53 -17.42
CA LEU A 74 6.64 -3.72 -17.61
C LEU A 74 6.86 -3.93 -19.11
N ASP A 75 7.59 -2.98 -19.73
CA ASP A 75 7.81 -2.91 -21.17
C ASP A 75 8.90 -3.88 -21.66
N HIS A 76 9.60 -4.55 -20.74
CA HIS A 76 10.71 -5.44 -21.06
C HIS A 76 10.49 -6.83 -20.46
N GLU A 77 10.96 -7.86 -21.19
CA GLU A 77 10.85 -9.27 -20.80
C GLU A 77 11.46 -9.51 -19.41
N GLY A 78 10.76 -10.27 -18.58
CA GLY A 78 11.19 -10.63 -17.23
C GLY A 78 11.18 -9.49 -16.21
N ALA A 79 10.64 -8.31 -16.56
CA ALA A 79 10.52 -7.20 -15.62
C ALA A 79 9.56 -7.55 -14.45
N GLY A 80 9.92 -7.14 -13.24
CA GLY A 80 9.15 -7.43 -12.03
C GLY A 80 8.87 -6.21 -11.16
N ILE A 81 7.66 -6.15 -10.59
CA ILE A 81 7.25 -5.16 -9.59
C ILE A 81 6.67 -5.82 -8.35
N GLU A 82 7.13 -5.40 -7.19
CA GLU A 82 6.46 -5.61 -5.91
C GLU A 82 6.01 -4.25 -5.38
N ALA A 83 4.70 -3.99 -5.44
CA ALA A 83 4.08 -2.75 -5.00
C ALA A 83 3.37 -2.97 -3.66
N LEU A 84 3.86 -2.32 -2.62
CA LEU A 84 3.40 -2.50 -1.25
C LEU A 84 2.86 -1.18 -0.70
N GLY A 85 1.78 -1.24 0.09
CA GLY A 85 1.23 -0.07 0.73
C GLY A 85 0.74 -0.35 2.16
N ALA A 86 1.04 0.56 3.07
CA ALA A 86 0.47 0.63 4.40
C ALA A 86 -0.11 2.02 4.63
N TYR A 87 -1.37 2.11 5.05
CA TYR A 87 -1.99 3.39 5.34
C TYR A 87 -2.87 3.32 6.58
N PHE A 88 -2.85 4.41 7.34
CA PHE A 88 -3.69 4.59 8.52
C PHE A 88 -4.42 5.93 8.38
N ALA A 89 -5.74 5.89 8.32
CA ALA A 89 -6.58 7.07 8.22
C ALA A 89 -7.31 7.33 9.53
N ASP A 90 -7.21 8.57 10.01
CA ASP A 90 -7.93 9.05 11.18
C ASP A 90 -9.09 9.99 10.78
N ALA A 91 -9.81 10.49 11.79
CA ALA A 91 -11.02 11.32 11.64
C ALA A 91 -10.86 12.42 10.59
N GLY A 92 -11.77 12.45 9.61
CA GLY A 92 -11.82 13.48 8.56
C GLY A 92 -10.77 13.31 7.45
N GLN A 93 -9.83 12.39 7.56
CA GLN A 93 -8.79 12.17 6.55
C GLN A 93 -9.29 11.39 5.35
N HIS A 94 -8.78 11.73 4.16
CA HIS A 94 -9.01 11.03 2.91
C HIS A 94 -7.68 10.54 2.32
N LEU A 95 -7.44 9.22 2.38
CA LEU A 95 -6.24 8.60 1.81
C LEU A 95 -6.62 7.75 0.60
N GLU A 96 -6.07 8.08 -0.57
CA GLU A 96 -6.38 7.39 -1.83
C GLU A 96 -5.11 6.86 -2.50
N GLN A 97 -5.17 5.60 -2.96
CA GLN A 97 -4.10 4.93 -3.67
C GLN A 97 -4.68 4.34 -4.97
N GLN A 98 -4.22 4.82 -6.12
CA GLN A 98 -4.59 4.25 -7.42
C GLN A 98 -3.35 3.63 -8.07
N VAL A 99 -3.24 2.32 -7.99
CA VAL A 99 -2.11 1.54 -8.49
C VAL A 99 -2.44 1.04 -9.89
N TYR A 100 -1.58 1.32 -10.85
CA TYR A 100 -1.70 0.81 -12.20
C TYR A 100 -0.49 -0.04 -12.58
N VAL A 101 -0.73 -1.25 -13.09
CA VAL A 101 0.33 -2.15 -13.58
C VAL A 101 0.01 -2.54 -15.02
N ASP A 102 0.91 -2.24 -15.94
CA ASP A 102 0.80 -2.56 -17.36
C ASP A 102 1.84 -3.61 -17.74
N HIS A 103 1.38 -4.85 -17.93
CA HIS A 103 2.18 -5.95 -18.46
C HIS A 103 2.19 -5.89 -19.98
N VAL A 104 3.29 -5.42 -20.56
CA VAL A 104 3.45 -5.23 -22.02
C VAL A 104 4.27 -6.34 -22.65
N SER A 105 5.31 -6.82 -21.98
CA SER A 105 6.26 -7.83 -22.47
C SER A 105 6.07 -9.20 -21.80
N PRO A 106 6.60 -10.28 -22.41
CA PRO A 106 6.47 -11.64 -21.88
C PRO A 106 7.20 -11.84 -20.53
N HIS A 107 6.74 -12.85 -19.79
CA HIS A 107 7.34 -13.33 -18.54
C HIS A 107 7.49 -12.26 -17.45
N THR A 108 6.62 -11.26 -17.46
CA THR A 108 6.61 -10.20 -16.45
C THR A 108 5.86 -10.62 -15.20
N ARG A 109 6.26 -10.05 -14.07
CA ARG A 109 5.68 -10.40 -12.76
C ARG A 109 5.23 -9.16 -12.00
N SER A 110 4.04 -9.22 -11.39
CA SER A 110 3.59 -8.22 -10.42
C SER A 110 3.02 -8.84 -9.15
N ARG A 111 3.32 -8.20 -8.02
CA ARG A 111 2.67 -8.45 -6.73
C ARG A 111 2.29 -7.11 -6.14
N VAL A 112 1.00 -6.91 -5.94
CA VAL A 112 0.46 -5.68 -5.35
C VAL A 112 -0.22 -6.03 -4.04
N THR A 113 0.25 -5.46 -2.93
CA THR A 113 -0.31 -5.70 -1.60
C THR A 113 -0.47 -4.40 -0.84
N TYR A 114 -1.71 -4.00 -0.60
CA TYR A 114 -2.03 -2.79 0.16
C TYR A 114 -2.87 -3.13 1.39
N LYS A 115 -2.48 -2.55 2.53
CA LYS A 115 -3.14 -2.74 3.82
C LYS A 115 -3.49 -1.41 4.45
N GLY A 116 -4.75 -1.24 4.82
CA GLY A 116 -5.26 -0.04 5.46
C GLY A 116 -5.91 -0.29 6.82
N ALA A 117 -5.78 0.67 7.71
CA ALA A 117 -6.59 0.72 8.92
C ALA A 117 -7.24 2.10 9.02
N LEU A 118 -8.47 2.15 9.52
CA LEU A 118 -9.27 3.37 9.58
C LEU A 118 -9.94 3.51 10.93
N GLN A 119 -9.85 4.70 11.51
CA GLN A 119 -10.57 5.07 12.74
C GLN A 119 -11.13 6.49 12.65
N GLY A 120 -12.07 6.82 13.52
CA GLY A 120 -12.63 8.17 13.64
C GLY A 120 -13.70 8.52 12.60
N GLU A 121 -14.57 9.44 12.96
CA GLU A 121 -15.69 9.86 12.12
C GLU A 121 -15.20 10.54 10.83
N GLY A 122 -15.71 10.09 9.68
CA GLY A 122 -15.35 10.64 8.39
C GLY A 122 -14.01 10.17 7.81
N ALA A 123 -13.27 9.31 8.49
CA ALA A 123 -12.08 8.69 7.92
C ALA A 123 -12.44 7.88 6.68
N ARG A 124 -11.76 8.15 5.59
CA ARG A 124 -12.04 7.50 4.30
C ARG A 124 -10.77 7.05 3.61
N THR A 125 -10.78 5.82 3.12
CA THR A 125 -9.73 5.33 2.22
C THR A 125 -10.33 4.85 0.90
N VAL A 126 -9.58 5.04 -0.17
CA VAL A 126 -9.90 4.50 -1.50
C VAL A 126 -8.66 3.78 -2.00
N TRP A 127 -8.80 2.52 -2.35
CA TRP A 127 -7.78 1.79 -3.08
C TRP A 127 -8.35 1.29 -4.40
N ILE A 128 -7.67 1.64 -5.48
CA ILE A 128 -7.98 1.18 -6.83
C ILE A 128 -6.74 0.43 -7.33
N GLY A 129 -6.90 -0.83 -7.67
CA GLY A 129 -5.88 -1.62 -8.35
C GLY A 129 -6.33 -1.87 -9.78
N ASP A 130 -5.51 -1.46 -10.72
CA ASP A 130 -5.75 -1.64 -12.15
C ASP A 130 -4.58 -2.45 -12.73
N VAL A 131 -4.82 -3.71 -13.11
CA VAL A 131 -3.83 -4.56 -13.77
C VAL A 131 -4.29 -4.85 -15.19
N LEU A 132 -3.46 -4.49 -16.16
CA LEU A 132 -3.65 -4.81 -17.56
C LEU A 132 -2.57 -5.80 -18.01
N ILE A 133 -3.00 -6.98 -18.51
CA ILE A 133 -2.11 -7.97 -19.12
C ILE A 133 -2.38 -7.96 -20.62
N ARG A 134 -1.48 -7.33 -21.36
CA ARG A 134 -1.62 -7.14 -22.81
C ARG A 134 -1.46 -8.45 -23.56
N ARG A 135 -1.94 -8.47 -24.80
CA ARG A 135 -1.85 -9.65 -25.68
C ARG A 135 -0.42 -10.16 -25.88
N SER A 136 0.56 -9.28 -25.84
CA SER A 136 1.99 -9.59 -25.96
C SER A 136 2.64 -10.11 -24.68
N ALA A 137 1.96 -10.01 -23.53
CA ALA A 137 2.51 -10.35 -22.22
C ALA A 137 2.29 -11.84 -21.86
N GLU A 138 2.74 -12.74 -22.72
CA GLU A 138 2.68 -14.18 -22.49
C GLU A 138 3.53 -14.58 -21.27
N GLY A 139 3.12 -15.61 -20.53
CA GLY A 139 3.84 -16.09 -19.35
C GLY A 139 3.82 -15.11 -18.16
N THR A 140 2.90 -14.16 -18.12
CA THR A 140 2.74 -13.24 -16.98
C THR A 140 2.25 -13.95 -15.73
N ASP A 141 2.81 -13.57 -14.57
CA ASP A 141 2.35 -13.95 -13.22
C ASP A 141 2.00 -12.70 -12.41
N SER A 142 0.71 -12.49 -12.16
CA SER A 142 0.20 -11.28 -11.51
C SER A 142 -0.76 -11.59 -10.37
N TYR A 143 -0.60 -10.90 -9.25
CA TYR A 143 -1.56 -10.96 -8.15
C TYR A 143 -1.65 -9.63 -7.43
N GLU A 144 -2.89 -9.17 -7.18
CA GLU A 144 -3.13 -7.97 -6.39
C GLU A 144 -4.06 -8.24 -5.22
N GLN A 145 -3.82 -7.57 -4.12
CA GLN A 145 -4.70 -7.62 -2.95
C GLN A 145 -4.76 -6.31 -2.18
N ASN A 146 -5.96 -6.01 -1.68
CA ASN A 146 -6.16 -4.96 -0.70
C ASN A 146 -6.92 -5.49 0.50
N ARG A 147 -6.44 -5.16 1.70
CA ARG A 147 -7.11 -5.51 2.95
C ARG A 147 -7.25 -4.28 3.83
N ASN A 148 -8.44 -4.08 4.40
CA ASN A 148 -8.72 -2.96 5.28
C ASN A 148 -9.31 -3.43 6.60
N LEU A 149 -8.86 -2.82 7.70
CA LEU A 149 -9.43 -2.94 9.03
C LEU A 149 -10.20 -1.66 9.37
N VAL A 150 -11.49 -1.81 9.59
CA VAL A 150 -12.38 -0.74 10.05
C VAL A 150 -12.43 -0.81 11.57
N LEU A 151 -11.86 0.17 12.25
CA LEU A 151 -11.64 0.16 13.69
C LEU A 151 -12.79 0.79 14.47
N SER A 152 -13.49 1.78 13.88
CA SER A 152 -14.63 2.47 14.51
C SER A 152 -15.77 2.72 13.54
N PRO A 153 -17.00 2.98 14.03
CA PRO A 153 -18.10 3.47 13.19
C PRO A 153 -17.77 4.80 12.52
N GLY A 154 -18.47 5.15 11.41
CA GLY A 154 -18.29 6.41 10.70
C GLY A 154 -17.13 6.42 9.69
N THR A 155 -16.38 5.33 9.59
CA THR A 155 -15.29 5.17 8.63
C THR A 155 -15.77 4.50 7.33
N ARG A 156 -15.06 4.74 6.21
CA ARG A 156 -15.37 4.12 4.92
C ARG A 156 -14.10 3.71 4.17
N ALA A 157 -14.00 2.44 3.81
CA ALA A 157 -12.97 1.91 2.94
C ALA A 157 -13.59 1.42 1.62
N ASP A 158 -13.19 2.04 0.50
CA ASP A 158 -13.56 1.63 -0.85
C ASP A 158 -12.37 0.87 -1.45
N SER A 159 -12.61 -0.37 -1.91
CA SER A 159 -11.58 -1.22 -2.53
C SER A 159 -12.08 -1.72 -3.88
N ILE A 160 -11.37 -1.34 -4.95
CA ILE A 160 -11.81 -1.53 -6.34
C ILE A 160 -10.68 -2.22 -7.13
N PRO A 161 -10.56 -3.55 -7.07
CA PRO A 161 -9.62 -4.28 -7.90
C PRO A 161 -10.18 -4.48 -9.32
N ASN A 162 -9.38 -4.17 -10.33
CA ASN A 162 -9.69 -4.36 -11.74
C ASN A 162 -8.58 -5.18 -12.40
N LEU A 163 -8.96 -6.22 -13.14
CA LEU A 163 -8.03 -7.08 -13.83
C LEU A 163 -8.52 -7.30 -15.27
N GLU A 164 -7.74 -6.81 -16.23
CA GLU A 164 -7.99 -6.98 -17.65
C GLU A 164 -6.91 -7.88 -18.26
N ILE A 165 -7.34 -8.97 -18.92
CA ILE A 165 -6.45 -9.99 -19.45
C ILE A 165 -6.77 -10.17 -20.95
N GLU A 166 -5.83 -9.77 -21.81
CA GLU A 166 -6.00 -9.85 -23.27
C GLU A 166 -5.40 -11.13 -23.89
N THR A 167 -4.65 -11.93 -23.11
CA THR A 167 -4.04 -13.19 -23.55
C THR A 167 -4.41 -14.35 -22.64
N GLY A 168 -4.59 -15.54 -23.18
CA GLY A 168 -4.83 -16.76 -22.40
C GLY A 168 -3.55 -17.50 -22.00
N ASP A 169 -2.39 -17.08 -22.49
CA ASP A 169 -1.09 -17.70 -22.19
C ASP A 169 -0.40 -16.96 -21.06
N ILE A 170 -0.81 -17.25 -19.83
CA ILE A 170 -0.26 -16.67 -18.61
C ILE A 170 0.04 -17.77 -17.58
N GLU A 171 1.00 -17.54 -16.67
CA GLU A 171 1.23 -18.43 -15.54
C GLU A 171 0.08 -18.34 -14.53
N GLY A 172 -0.40 -17.13 -14.27
CA GLY A 172 -1.55 -16.89 -13.44
C GLY A 172 -1.86 -15.41 -13.27
N ALA A 173 -3.13 -15.12 -12.99
CA ALA A 173 -3.55 -13.80 -12.59
C ALA A 173 -4.72 -13.89 -11.60
N GLY A 174 -4.76 -12.96 -10.66
CA GLY A 174 -5.84 -12.91 -9.69
C GLY A 174 -5.83 -11.67 -8.83
N HIS A 175 -6.97 -11.43 -8.18
CA HIS A 175 -7.10 -10.34 -7.23
C HIS A 175 -7.89 -10.78 -5.99
N ALA A 176 -7.68 -10.08 -4.87
CA ALA A 176 -8.46 -10.24 -3.65
C ALA A 176 -8.70 -8.90 -2.98
N SER A 177 -9.89 -8.72 -2.43
CA SER A 177 -10.23 -7.56 -1.63
C SER A 177 -10.99 -8.00 -0.38
N ALA A 178 -10.60 -7.45 0.78
CA ALA A 178 -11.30 -7.70 2.03
C ALA A 178 -11.32 -6.43 2.88
N THR A 179 -12.52 -6.07 3.32
CA THR A 179 -12.71 -5.02 4.31
C THR A 179 -13.51 -5.59 5.47
N GLY A 180 -12.97 -5.52 6.65
CA GLY A 180 -13.58 -6.11 7.83
C GLY A 180 -13.23 -5.38 9.12
N ARG A 181 -13.91 -5.78 10.18
CA ARG A 181 -13.55 -5.41 11.55
C ARG A 181 -12.53 -6.40 12.10
N PHE A 182 -12.19 -6.25 13.38
CA PHE A 182 -11.35 -7.22 14.07
C PHE A 182 -11.92 -8.64 13.97
N ASP A 183 -11.02 -9.60 13.86
CA ASP A 183 -11.35 -11.00 14.04
C ASP A 183 -11.53 -11.28 15.54
N ASP A 184 -12.75 -11.64 15.94
CA ASP A 184 -13.10 -11.89 17.32
C ASP A 184 -12.30 -13.07 17.93
N GLU A 185 -11.88 -14.05 17.14
CA GLU A 185 -11.06 -15.15 17.60
C GLU A 185 -9.63 -14.67 17.96
N HIS A 186 -9.04 -13.79 17.16
CA HIS A 186 -7.74 -13.20 17.46
C HIS A 186 -7.80 -12.34 18.73
N LEU A 187 -8.83 -11.51 18.88
CA LEU A 187 -9.02 -10.71 20.09
C LEU A 187 -9.22 -11.60 21.30
N PHE A 188 -10.10 -12.59 21.21
CA PHE A 188 -10.34 -13.55 22.28
C PHE A 188 -9.05 -14.27 22.72
N TYR A 189 -8.23 -14.69 21.76
CA TYR A 189 -6.96 -15.35 22.07
C TYR A 189 -6.02 -14.45 22.87
N LEU A 190 -5.84 -13.21 22.47
CA LEU A 190 -5.00 -12.24 23.20
C LEU A 190 -5.56 -11.92 24.60
N MET A 191 -6.85 -11.66 24.70
CA MET A 191 -7.54 -11.41 25.96
C MET A 191 -7.48 -12.61 26.92
N SER A 192 -7.54 -13.85 26.41
CA SER A 192 -7.40 -15.07 27.22
C SER A 192 -5.98 -15.22 27.81
N ARG A 193 -5.00 -14.49 27.27
CA ARG A 193 -3.63 -14.39 27.80
C ARG A 193 -3.42 -13.24 28.77
N GLY A 194 -4.50 -12.53 29.15
CA GLY A 194 -4.45 -11.45 30.13
C GLY A 194 -4.14 -10.06 29.55
N ILE A 195 -4.13 -9.93 28.22
CA ILE A 195 -4.00 -8.62 27.55
C ILE A 195 -5.36 -7.95 27.54
N SER A 196 -5.44 -6.65 27.84
CA SER A 196 -6.71 -5.91 27.78
C SER A 196 -7.28 -5.91 26.36
N GLU A 197 -8.59 -5.68 26.21
CA GLU A 197 -9.22 -5.59 24.87
C GLU A 197 -8.59 -4.46 24.05
N GLU A 198 -8.39 -3.29 24.67
CA GLU A 198 -7.76 -2.14 24.02
C GLU A 198 -6.37 -2.47 23.49
N GLU A 199 -5.51 -3.02 24.33
CA GLU A 199 -4.15 -3.39 23.93
C GLU A 199 -4.15 -4.52 22.89
N SER A 200 -5.10 -5.45 22.98
CA SER A 200 -5.26 -6.50 21.97
C SER A 200 -5.59 -5.94 20.59
N ARG A 201 -6.47 -4.93 20.53
CA ARG A 201 -6.81 -4.22 19.29
C ARG A 201 -5.59 -3.52 18.69
N LYS A 202 -4.84 -2.76 19.51
CA LYS A 202 -3.59 -2.09 19.09
C LYS A 202 -2.57 -3.08 18.54
N LEU A 203 -2.38 -4.22 19.21
CA LEU A 203 -1.45 -5.26 18.78
C LEU A 203 -1.83 -5.86 17.41
N VAL A 204 -3.12 -6.11 17.17
CA VAL A 204 -3.58 -6.66 15.87
C VAL A 204 -3.34 -5.65 14.75
N VAL A 205 -3.72 -4.37 14.93
CA VAL A 205 -3.53 -3.33 13.91
C VAL A 205 -2.06 -3.12 13.62
N ARG A 206 -1.25 -3.02 14.68
CA ARG A 206 0.20 -2.89 14.55
C ARG A 206 0.79 -4.04 13.74
N GLY A 207 0.50 -5.28 14.10
CA GLY A 207 0.99 -6.45 13.38
C GLY A 207 0.55 -6.47 11.91
N PHE A 208 -0.68 -6.05 11.65
CA PHE A 208 -1.26 -5.99 10.30
C PHE A 208 -0.53 -5.01 9.37
N LEU A 209 -0.19 -3.80 9.85
CA LEU A 209 0.52 -2.79 9.07
C LEU A 209 2.03 -3.07 9.00
N LEU A 210 2.62 -3.58 10.09
CA LEU A 210 4.06 -3.90 10.13
C LEU A 210 4.46 -5.00 9.14
N GLU A 211 3.54 -5.84 8.70
CA GLU A 211 3.82 -6.82 7.64
C GLU A 211 4.31 -6.17 6.33
N VAL A 212 3.85 -4.95 6.03
CA VAL A 212 4.35 -4.15 4.91
C VAL A 212 5.62 -3.40 5.29
N ILE A 213 5.62 -2.72 6.44
CA ILE A 213 6.73 -1.85 6.87
C ILE A 213 8.04 -2.62 7.03
N ASN A 214 8.00 -3.85 7.54
CA ASN A 214 9.18 -4.69 7.72
C ASN A 214 9.82 -5.16 6.40
N GLN A 215 9.23 -4.83 5.26
CA GLN A 215 9.80 -5.11 3.94
C GLN A 215 10.63 -3.95 3.38
N ILE A 216 10.71 -2.82 4.09
CA ILE A 216 11.50 -1.65 3.69
C ILE A 216 13.00 -1.98 3.62
N GLY A 217 13.47 -2.86 4.51
CA GLY A 217 14.88 -3.26 4.58
C GLY A 217 15.80 -2.16 5.12
N HIS A 218 15.25 -1.17 5.86
CA HIS A 218 15.99 -0.10 6.51
C HIS A 218 15.57 0.06 7.98
N PRO A 219 16.29 -0.56 8.94
CA PRO A 219 15.84 -0.66 10.33
C PRO A 219 15.50 0.67 11.01
N ALA A 220 16.21 1.75 10.70
CA ALA A 220 15.94 3.06 11.28
C ALA A 220 14.60 3.64 10.81
N THR A 221 14.26 3.48 9.54
CA THR A 221 12.97 3.91 8.98
C THR A 221 11.84 3.02 9.50
N GLU A 222 12.03 1.71 9.53
CA GLU A 222 11.05 0.76 10.08
C GLU A 222 10.71 1.07 11.53
N ALA A 223 11.71 1.27 12.38
CA ALA A 223 11.51 1.62 13.80
C ALA A 223 10.77 2.96 13.97
N ARG A 224 11.08 3.95 13.14
CA ARG A 224 10.40 5.25 13.17
C ARG A 224 8.93 5.14 12.73
N LEU A 225 8.66 4.40 11.67
CA LEU A 225 7.30 4.18 11.18
C LEU A 225 6.46 3.34 12.14
N GLN A 226 7.09 2.35 12.79
CA GLN A 226 6.44 1.60 13.87
C GLN A 226 6.04 2.53 15.01
N ALA A 227 6.94 3.40 15.47
CA ALA A 227 6.64 4.36 16.52
C ALA A 227 5.55 5.36 16.12
N ALA A 228 5.51 5.78 14.83
CA ALA A 228 4.43 6.63 14.31
C ALA A 228 3.07 5.93 14.36
N ILE A 229 2.99 4.68 13.92
CA ILE A 229 1.75 3.89 14.02
C ILE A 229 1.32 3.70 15.47
N GLU A 230 2.25 3.46 16.37
CA GLU A 230 1.96 3.35 17.81
C GLU A 230 1.38 4.66 18.36
N ALA A 231 1.90 5.82 17.94
CA ALA A 231 1.35 7.13 18.33
C ALA A 231 -0.08 7.33 17.82
N GLU A 232 -0.36 7.04 16.54
CA GLU A 232 -1.72 7.10 15.98
C GLU A 232 -2.70 6.20 16.74
N LEU A 233 -2.27 5.01 17.13
CA LEU A 233 -3.08 4.06 17.90
C LEU A 233 -3.30 4.51 19.35
N GLU A 234 -2.44 5.34 19.94
CA GLU A 234 -2.63 5.90 21.29
C GLU A 234 -3.64 7.06 21.29
N GLU A 235 -3.71 7.85 20.21
CA GLU A 235 -4.62 8.98 20.08
C GLU A 235 -6.06 8.54 19.69
N GLY A 236 -6.21 7.32 19.17
CA GLY A 236 -7.49 6.79 18.70
C GLY A 236 -8.45 6.41 19.82
N VAL A 237 -9.72 6.70 19.58
CA VAL A 237 -10.84 6.24 20.42
C VAL A 237 -11.42 4.98 19.79
N TYR A 238 -11.18 3.83 20.39
CA TYR A 238 -11.75 2.52 19.98
C TYR A 238 -13.14 2.27 20.55
#